data_aae377db0c8fa75b8ae4eaa3b2702200
#
_entry.id   aae377db0c8fa75b8ae4eaa3b2702200
#
_cell.length_a   1.000
_cell.length_b   1.000
_cell.length_c   1.000
_cell.angle_alpha   90.00
_cell.angle_beta   90.00
_cell.angle_gamma   90.00
#
_symmetry.space_group_name_H-M   'P 1'
#
loop_
_entity.id
_entity.type
_entity.pdbx_description
1 polymer ?
#
loop_
_entity_poly.entity_id
_entity_poly.type
_entity_poly.pdbx_seq_one_letter_code
_entity_poly.pdbx_strand_id
1 'polypeptide(L)'
;MKNKIKRFAKGDFHIPQPEIIFPETHIVMRVGEGEKYRGSFSLKNQGEGTIRGLVYPSSYRVQCDEQGFDGNPVNIYYTYDGSGLMPGHVEHGKFTIVCNGGEYDVAFTAIIEKPYVMKSYGKIQSLDDFKKLSFRDAAEAVKLFRSRDFYEILKYEDKRIQALYENMRKWKLDQQALEEFLVGCKQKEKIFLTLEEESRAFMSLSEARKETFTIRKNTWGYLENIPAGMNFR
;
A
#
# COMPACT_ATOMS: atom_id res chain seq x y z
N MET A 1 -40.73 -33.58 -8.55
CA MET A 1 -41.35 -33.99 -9.84
C MET A 1 -42.87 -33.99 -9.84
N LYS A 2 -43.54 -34.68 -8.90
CA LYS A 2 -45.04 -34.79 -8.86
C LYS A 2 -45.77 -33.43 -8.81
N ASN A 3 -45.24 -32.41 -8.12
CA ASN A 3 -45.90 -31.09 -8.03
C ASN A 3 -45.85 -30.31 -9.35
N LYS A 4 -44.76 -30.42 -10.13
CA LYS A 4 -44.65 -29.80 -11.46
C LYS A 4 -45.69 -30.40 -12.42
N ILE A 5 -45.83 -31.74 -12.44
CA ILE A 5 -46.78 -32.43 -13.28
C ILE A 5 -48.22 -32.01 -12.95
N LYS A 6 -48.57 -31.86 -11.65
CA LYS A 6 -49.89 -31.39 -11.23
C LYS A 6 -50.18 -29.95 -11.64
N ARG A 7 -49.19 -29.06 -11.65
CA ARG A 7 -49.35 -27.68 -12.13
C ARG A 7 -49.56 -27.63 -13.62
N PHE A 8 -48.74 -28.38 -14.42
CA PHE A 8 -48.93 -28.48 -15.85
C PHE A 8 -50.33 -29.05 -16.23
N ALA A 9 -50.80 -30.06 -15.49
CA ALA A 9 -52.14 -30.62 -15.73
C ALA A 9 -53.30 -29.64 -15.41
N LYS A 10 -53.03 -28.59 -14.62
CA LYS A 10 -53.96 -27.48 -14.32
C LYS A 10 -53.79 -26.26 -15.24
N GLY A 11 -52.95 -26.35 -16.28
CA GLY A 11 -52.67 -25.23 -17.17
C GLY A 11 -51.81 -24.14 -16.58
N ASP A 12 -51.14 -24.39 -15.44
CA ASP A 12 -50.21 -23.46 -14.81
C ASP A 12 -48.81 -23.74 -15.38
N PHE A 13 -48.39 -22.92 -16.33
CA PHE A 13 -47.08 -22.97 -17.01
C PHE A 13 -46.08 -21.96 -16.42
N HIS A 14 -46.36 -21.34 -15.27
CA HIS A 14 -45.46 -20.42 -14.66
C HIS A 14 -44.15 -21.13 -14.22
N ILE A 15 -43.07 -20.79 -14.87
CA ILE A 15 -41.71 -21.22 -14.50
C ILE A 15 -41.12 -20.12 -13.62
N PRO A 16 -40.85 -20.39 -12.34
CA PRO A 16 -40.19 -19.41 -11.50
C PRO A 16 -38.85 -19.03 -12.12
N GLN A 17 -38.68 -17.75 -12.41
CA GLN A 17 -37.41 -17.22 -12.87
C GLN A 17 -36.75 -16.43 -11.75
N PRO A 18 -35.49 -16.70 -11.41
CA PRO A 18 -34.78 -15.90 -10.45
C PRO A 18 -34.46 -14.52 -11.06
N GLU A 19 -34.60 -13.50 -10.24
CA GLU A 19 -34.16 -12.14 -10.54
C GLU A 19 -32.86 -11.88 -9.75
N ILE A 20 -31.73 -11.80 -10.48
CA ILE A 20 -30.42 -11.77 -9.88
C ILE A 20 -30.01 -10.34 -9.55
N ILE A 21 -29.54 -10.13 -8.30
CA ILE A 21 -28.94 -8.88 -7.84
C ILE A 21 -27.50 -9.14 -7.46
N PHE A 22 -26.64 -8.24 -7.93
CA PHE A 22 -25.23 -8.18 -7.59
C PHE A 22 -25.01 -7.02 -6.61
N PRO A 23 -24.56 -7.27 -5.37
CA PRO A 23 -24.17 -6.20 -4.45
C PRO A 23 -22.95 -5.42 -4.97
N GLU A 24 -22.08 -6.10 -5.73
CA GLU A 24 -20.86 -5.56 -6.29
C GLU A 24 -20.83 -5.82 -7.80
N THR A 25 -20.72 -4.76 -8.58
CA THR A 25 -20.59 -4.81 -10.04
C THR A 25 -19.11 -4.76 -10.48
N HIS A 26 -18.22 -4.37 -9.60
CA HIS A 26 -16.78 -4.26 -9.83
C HIS A 26 -16.00 -4.65 -8.58
N ILE A 27 -15.08 -5.60 -8.73
CA ILE A 27 -14.23 -6.12 -7.66
C ILE A 27 -12.82 -5.55 -7.83
N VAL A 28 -12.25 -4.97 -6.78
CA VAL A 28 -10.86 -4.51 -6.76
C VAL A 28 -10.04 -5.41 -5.85
N MET A 29 -9.07 -6.10 -6.43
CA MET A 29 -8.13 -6.98 -5.73
C MET A 29 -6.79 -6.25 -5.59
N ARG A 30 -6.33 -6.03 -4.34
CA ARG A 30 -5.00 -5.51 -4.04
C ARG A 30 -4.14 -6.64 -3.53
N VAL A 31 -3.11 -6.97 -4.29
CA VAL A 31 -2.32 -8.20 -4.13
C VAL A 31 -0.87 -7.81 -3.88
N GLY A 32 -0.25 -8.32 -2.84
CA GLY A 32 1.18 -8.16 -2.62
C GLY A 32 2.02 -8.86 -3.69
N GLU A 33 3.23 -8.41 -3.94
CA GLU A 33 4.14 -9.06 -4.90
C GLU A 33 4.36 -10.53 -4.52
N GLY A 34 4.09 -11.42 -5.48
CA GLY A 34 4.25 -12.86 -5.29
C GLY A 34 3.20 -13.52 -4.42
N GLU A 35 2.21 -12.79 -3.95
CA GLU A 35 1.15 -13.29 -3.08
C GLU A 35 -0.07 -13.76 -3.86
N LYS A 36 -0.93 -14.51 -3.16
CA LYS A 36 -2.26 -14.88 -3.62
C LYS A 36 -3.31 -14.08 -2.86
N TYR A 37 -4.30 -13.59 -3.59
CA TYR A 37 -5.44 -12.90 -2.99
C TYR A 37 -6.64 -13.84 -2.99
N ARG A 38 -7.29 -14.00 -1.84
CA ARG A 38 -8.54 -14.74 -1.71
C ARG A 38 -9.69 -13.78 -1.45
N GLY A 39 -10.74 -13.89 -2.26
CA GLY A 39 -11.93 -13.06 -2.16
C GLY A 39 -13.20 -13.83 -2.37
N SER A 40 -14.32 -13.15 -2.22
CA SER A 40 -15.65 -13.68 -2.56
C SER A 40 -16.59 -12.57 -2.98
N PHE A 41 -17.59 -12.91 -3.75
CA PHE A 41 -18.74 -12.06 -4.01
C PHE A 41 -20.03 -12.88 -3.94
N SER A 42 -21.16 -12.22 -3.74
CA SER A 42 -22.44 -12.89 -3.54
C SER A 42 -23.44 -12.56 -4.64
N LEU A 43 -24.25 -13.57 -4.97
CA LEU A 43 -25.43 -13.43 -5.84
C LEU A 43 -26.65 -13.57 -4.97
N LYS A 44 -27.62 -12.66 -5.11
CA LYS A 44 -28.89 -12.72 -4.41
C LYS A 44 -30.03 -12.82 -5.41
N ASN A 45 -31.04 -13.60 -5.08
CA ASN A 45 -32.26 -13.69 -5.85
C ASN A 45 -33.39 -12.93 -5.15
N GLN A 46 -33.98 -11.96 -5.83
CA GLN A 46 -35.22 -11.30 -5.39
C GLN A 46 -36.48 -11.93 -5.98
N GLY A 47 -36.33 -12.75 -7.02
CA GLY A 47 -37.42 -13.49 -7.64
C GLY A 47 -37.72 -14.80 -6.91
N GLU A 48 -38.45 -15.65 -7.59
CA GLU A 48 -38.84 -16.98 -7.08
C GLU A 48 -37.75 -18.05 -7.35
N GLY A 49 -37.67 -19.03 -6.44
CA GLY A 49 -36.79 -20.19 -6.60
C GLY A 49 -35.34 -19.96 -6.14
N THR A 50 -34.44 -20.83 -6.61
CA THR A 50 -33.02 -20.80 -6.33
C THR A 50 -32.20 -20.42 -7.57
N ILE A 51 -31.06 -19.83 -7.38
CA ILE A 51 -30.10 -19.55 -8.46
C ILE A 51 -29.28 -20.82 -8.68
N ARG A 52 -29.19 -21.26 -9.94
CA ARG A 52 -28.31 -22.37 -10.36
C ARG A 52 -27.54 -21.96 -11.58
N GLY A 53 -26.24 -22.25 -11.56
CA GLY A 53 -25.43 -21.87 -12.70
C GLY A 53 -23.97 -22.25 -12.56
N LEU A 54 -23.19 -21.64 -13.44
CA LEU A 54 -21.74 -21.79 -13.52
C LEU A 54 -21.09 -20.41 -13.55
N VAL A 55 -19.87 -20.32 -13.03
CA VAL A 55 -19.04 -19.12 -13.06
C VAL A 55 -17.72 -19.41 -13.79
N TYR A 56 -17.35 -18.48 -14.66
CA TYR A 56 -16.13 -18.57 -15.47
C TYR A 56 -15.33 -17.28 -15.34
N PRO A 57 -14.11 -17.31 -14.76
CA PRO A 57 -13.22 -16.17 -14.79
C PRO A 57 -12.58 -16.01 -16.18
N SER A 58 -12.40 -14.78 -16.64
CA SER A 58 -11.76 -14.47 -17.93
C SER A 58 -10.22 -14.61 -17.88
N SER A 59 -9.62 -14.64 -16.69
CA SER A 59 -8.19 -14.77 -16.49
C SER A 59 -7.83 -16.15 -15.93
N TYR A 60 -6.76 -16.75 -16.45
CA TYR A 60 -6.20 -18.01 -15.95
C TYR A 60 -5.57 -17.84 -14.55
N ARG A 61 -5.30 -16.61 -14.11
CA ARG A 61 -4.79 -16.30 -12.76
C ARG A 61 -5.88 -16.34 -11.70
N VAL A 62 -7.13 -16.30 -12.10
CA VAL A 62 -8.28 -16.42 -11.20
C VAL A 62 -8.79 -17.85 -11.22
N GLN A 63 -8.88 -18.43 -10.05
CA GLN A 63 -9.48 -19.77 -9.86
C GLN A 63 -10.64 -19.65 -8.88
N CYS A 64 -11.83 -20.08 -9.30
CA CYS A 64 -12.97 -20.23 -8.39
C CYS A 64 -12.85 -21.56 -7.64
N ASP A 65 -13.18 -21.56 -6.35
CA ASP A 65 -13.15 -22.79 -5.52
C ASP A 65 -14.13 -23.82 -6.08
N GLU A 66 -15.31 -23.37 -6.52
CA GLU A 66 -16.31 -24.16 -7.22
C GLU A 66 -16.80 -23.40 -8.45
N GLN A 67 -16.93 -24.08 -9.59
CA GLN A 67 -17.47 -23.48 -10.80
C GLN A 67 -18.99 -23.54 -10.83
N GLY A 68 -19.60 -24.57 -10.23
CA GLY A 68 -21.05 -24.75 -10.17
C GLY A 68 -21.63 -24.27 -8.86
N PHE A 69 -22.81 -23.68 -8.91
CA PHE A 69 -23.51 -23.21 -7.72
C PHE A 69 -25.02 -23.46 -7.76
N ASP A 70 -25.62 -23.63 -6.57
CA ASP A 70 -27.08 -23.78 -6.36
C ASP A 70 -27.43 -23.22 -4.96
N GLY A 71 -28.31 -22.22 -4.91
CA GLY A 71 -28.74 -21.67 -3.64
C GLY A 71 -29.39 -20.28 -3.73
N ASN A 72 -29.66 -19.70 -2.57
CA ASN A 72 -30.06 -18.30 -2.40
C ASN A 72 -29.83 -17.86 -0.94
N PRO A 73 -28.85 -16.98 -0.63
CA PRO A 73 -27.85 -16.43 -1.55
C PRO A 73 -26.79 -17.46 -1.97
N VAL A 74 -26.04 -17.16 -3.04
CA VAL A 74 -24.87 -17.90 -3.48
C VAL A 74 -23.63 -17.06 -3.22
N ASN A 75 -22.60 -17.63 -2.59
CA ASN A 75 -21.30 -17.01 -2.42
C ASN A 75 -20.28 -17.69 -3.33
N ILE A 76 -19.65 -16.93 -4.20
CA ILE A 76 -18.59 -17.37 -5.10
C ILE A 76 -17.25 -17.00 -4.46
N TYR A 77 -16.46 -18.00 -4.08
CA TYR A 77 -15.11 -17.84 -3.56
C TYR A 77 -14.11 -18.01 -4.71
N TYR A 78 -13.07 -17.19 -4.70
CA TYR A 78 -12.04 -17.23 -5.73
C TYR A 78 -10.66 -16.87 -5.15
N THR A 79 -9.63 -17.32 -5.85
CA THR A 79 -8.24 -16.99 -5.58
C THR A 79 -7.62 -16.40 -6.84
N TYR A 80 -6.96 -15.23 -6.71
CA TYR A 80 -6.13 -14.64 -7.74
C TYR A 80 -4.66 -14.93 -7.43
N ASP A 81 -3.89 -15.42 -8.42
CA ASP A 81 -2.47 -15.73 -8.31
C ASP A 81 -1.62 -14.59 -8.87
N GLY A 82 -1.00 -13.79 -7.96
CA GLY A 82 -0.08 -12.70 -8.29
C GLY A 82 1.36 -13.14 -8.55
N SER A 83 1.65 -14.46 -8.53
CA SER A 83 3.01 -14.97 -8.70
C SER A 83 3.61 -14.54 -10.05
N GLY A 84 4.87 -14.07 -10.01
CA GLY A 84 5.62 -13.65 -11.18
C GLY A 84 5.19 -12.30 -11.78
N LEU A 85 4.25 -11.58 -11.16
CA LEU A 85 3.89 -10.23 -11.55
C LEU A 85 4.69 -9.19 -10.76
N MET A 86 5.07 -8.11 -11.46
CA MET A 86 5.81 -7.01 -10.86
C MET A 86 4.86 -5.99 -10.20
N PRO A 87 5.26 -5.32 -9.13
CA PRO A 87 4.52 -4.22 -8.54
C PRO A 87 4.16 -3.14 -9.56
N GLY A 88 2.93 -2.66 -9.48
CA GLY A 88 2.34 -1.72 -10.44
C GLY A 88 1.66 -2.39 -11.64
N HIS A 89 1.75 -3.72 -11.78
CA HIS A 89 0.95 -4.44 -12.77
C HIS A 89 -0.53 -4.31 -12.44
N VAL A 90 -1.33 -4.02 -13.46
CA VAL A 90 -2.80 -3.94 -13.37
C VAL A 90 -3.39 -4.88 -14.40
N GLU A 91 -4.24 -5.77 -13.95
CA GLU A 91 -4.99 -6.70 -14.79
C GLU A 91 -6.49 -6.43 -14.68
N HIS A 92 -7.16 -6.31 -15.81
CA HIS A 92 -8.60 -6.18 -15.89
C HIS A 92 -9.22 -7.47 -16.43
N GLY A 93 -10.30 -7.90 -15.81
CA GLY A 93 -11.02 -9.09 -16.23
C GLY A 93 -12.45 -9.08 -15.74
N LYS A 94 -13.12 -10.22 -15.91
CA LYS A 94 -14.49 -10.41 -15.47
C LYS A 94 -14.74 -11.83 -15.02
N PHE A 95 -15.76 -12.01 -14.21
CA PHE A 95 -16.43 -13.28 -13.96
C PHE A 95 -17.69 -13.32 -14.81
N THR A 96 -17.78 -14.25 -15.73
CA THR A 96 -19.01 -14.51 -16.47
C THR A 96 -19.83 -15.55 -15.72
N ILE A 97 -21.06 -15.22 -15.41
CA ILE A 97 -22.01 -16.03 -14.64
C ILE A 97 -23.15 -16.43 -15.56
N VAL A 98 -23.26 -17.71 -15.84
CA VAL A 98 -24.32 -18.28 -16.63
C VAL A 98 -25.26 -19.06 -15.72
N CYS A 99 -26.52 -18.62 -15.61
CA CYS A 99 -27.43 -19.20 -14.65
C CYS A 99 -28.87 -19.24 -15.20
N ASN A 100 -29.76 -19.85 -14.43
CA ASN A 100 -31.19 -19.93 -14.79
C ASN A 100 -31.94 -18.59 -14.78
N GLY A 101 -31.28 -17.50 -14.36
CA GLY A 101 -31.78 -16.11 -14.44
C GLY A 101 -31.17 -15.31 -15.59
N GLY A 102 -30.25 -15.90 -16.37
CA GLY A 102 -29.57 -15.22 -17.47
C GLY A 102 -28.07 -15.32 -17.43
N GLU A 103 -27.41 -14.47 -18.23
CA GLU A 103 -25.97 -14.33 -18.29
C GLU A 103 -25.58 -12.94 -17.79
N TYR A 104 -24.55 -12.87 -16.92
CA TYR A 104 -24.13 -11.66 -16.27
C TYR A 104 -22.60 -11.61 -16.18
N ASP A 105 -22.04 -10.41 -16.20
CA ASP A 105 -20.62 -10.16 -16.00
C ASP A 105 -20.38 -9.32 -14.75
N VAL A 106 -19.45 -9.75 -13.90
CA VAL A 106 -18.90 -8.98 -12.78
C VAL A 106 -17.47 -8.65 -13.10
N ALA A 107 -17.18 -7.37 -13.34
CA ALA A 107 -15.82 -6.92 -13.66
C ALA A 107 -14.89 -7.02 -12.45
N PHE A 108 -13.59 -7.24 -12.70
CA PHE A 108 -12.57 -7.10 -11.68
C PHE A 108 -11.35 -6.33 -12.17
N THR A 109 -10.64 -5.72 -11.22
CA THR A 109 -9.31 -5.15 -11.43
C THR A 109 -8.38 -5.69 -10.35
N ALA A 110 -7.32 -6.39 -10.75
CA ALA A 110 -6.26 -6.84 -9.87
C ALA A 110 -5.05 -5.89 -9.99
N ILE A 111 -4.55 -5.41 -8.86
CA ILE A 111 -3.43 -4.45 -8.77
C ILE A 111 -2.35 -5.08 -7.91
N ILE A 112 -1.16 -5.28 -8.47
CA ILE A 112 0.00 -5.74 -7.70
C ILE A 112 0.61 -4.55 -6.97
N GLU A 113 0.51 -4.57 -5.65
CA GLU A 113 1.02 -3.48 -4.81
C GLU A 113 2.52 -3.61 -4.55
N LYS A 114 3.20 -2.47 -4.46
CA LYS A 114 4.58 -2.41 -3.95
C LYS A 114 4.60 -2.82 -2.47
N PRO A 115 5.69 -3.45 -2.01
CA PRO A 115 5.89 -3.67 -0.58
C PRO A 115 5.74 -2.37 0.21
N TYR A 116 5.16 -2.46 1.38
CA TYR A 116 5.00 -1.33 2.28
C TYR A 116 5.15 -1.75 3.73
N VAL A 117 5.45 -0.76 4.57
CA VAL A 117 5.50 -0.94 6.02
C VAL A 117 4.54 0.05 6.67
N MET A 118 3.70 -0.44 7.58
CA MET A 118 2.86 0.44 8.40
C MET A 118 3.67 0.97 9.57
N LYS A 119 3.67 2.28 9.74
CA LYS A 119 4.30 3.01 10.85
C LYS A 119 3.29 3.95 11.51
N SER A 120 3.68 4.56 12.62
CA SER A 120 2.81 5.45 13.41
C SER A 120 2.16 6.57 12.59
N TYR A 121 2.82 7.00 11.51
CA TYR A 121 2.35 8.09 10.63
C TYR A 121 1.82 7.61 9.28
N GLY A 122 1.53 6.31 9.14
CA GLY A 122 0.90 5.73 7.97
C GLY A 122 1.75 4.73 7.19
N LYS A 123 1.34 4.50 5.95
CA LYS A 123 1.95 3.55 5.02
C LYS A 123 3.23 4.15 4.42
N ILE A 124 4.35 3.42 4.52
CA ILE A 124 5.64 3.78 3.92
C ILE A 124 5.91 2.81 2.77
N GLN A 125 5.89 3.30 1.55
CA GLN A 125 6.12 2.51 0.33
C GLN A 125 7.03 3.20 -0.70
N SER A 126 7.51 4.41 -0.37
CA SER A 126 8.36 5.23 -1.24
C SER A 126 9.37 6.03 -0.43
N LEU A 127 10.38 6.57 -1.12
CA LEU A 127 11.33 7.49 -0.50
C LEU A 127 10.67 8.78 0.01
N ASP A 128 9.62 9.26 -0.66
CA ASP A 128 8.89 10.44 -0.21
C ASP A 128 8.14 10.19 1.11
N ASP A 129 7.53 9.01 1.26
CA ASP A 129 6.91 8.61 2.54
C ASP A 129 7.95 8.46 3.64
N PHE A 130 9.12 7.89 3.31
CA PHE A 130 10.23 7.76 4.25
C PHE A 130 10.80 9.11 4.67
N LYS A 131 10.91 10.08 3.76
CA LYS A 131 11.26 11.47 4.06
C LYS A 131 10.27 12.09 5.05
N LYS A 132 8.96 11.92 4.80
CA LYS A 132 7.91 12.43 5.70
C LYS A 132 8.02 11.81 7.10
N LEU A 133 8.27 10.50 7.19
CA LEU A 133 8.54 9.82 8.46
C LEU A 133 9.76 10.42 9.14
N SER A 134 10.88 10.56 8.42
CA SER A 134 12.14 11.07 8.95
C SER A 134 12.02 12.51 9.48
N PHE A 135 11.15 13.32 8.86
CA PHE A 135 10.85 14.67 9.34
C PHE A 135 10.04 14.67 10.63
N ARG A 136 9.08 13.74 10.78
CA ARG A 136 8.15 13.69 11.92
C ARG A 136 8.73 12.92 13.10
N ASP A 137 9.40 11.82 12.84
CA ASP A 137 9.95 10.91 13.84
C ASP A 137 11.26 10.30 13.34
N ALA A 138 12.36 10.99 13.63
CA ALA A 138 13.69 10.54 13.25
C ALA A 138 14.07 9.20 13.90
N ALA A 139 13.61 8.92 15.12
CA ALA A 139 13.94 7.68 15.82
C ALA A 139 13.24 6.46 15.16
N GLU A 140 11.98 6.60 14.77
CA GLU A 140 11.26 5.57 14.03
C GLU A 140 11.84 5.39 12.63
N ALA A 141 12.23 6.48 11.96
CA ALA A 141 12.89 6.44 10.67
C ALA A 141 14.23 5.71 10.71
N VAL A 142 15.06 5.94 11.74
CA VAL A 142 16.32 5.21 11.95
C VAL A 142 16.06 3.72 12.13
N LYS A 143 15.07 3.33 12.94
CA LYS A 143 14.71 1.91 13.11
C LYS A 143 14.28 1.28 11.79
N LEU A 144 13.47 1.98 11.00
CA LEU A 144 13.05 1.49 9.68
C LEU A 144 14.25 1.41 8.72
N PHE A 145 15.12 2.43 8.68
CA PHE A 145 16.31 2.48 7.85
C PHE A 145 17.24 1.27 8.07
N ARG A 146 17.32 0.75 9.30
CA ARG A 146 18.11 -0.43 9.66
C ARG A 146 17.38 -1.76 9.44
N SER A 147 16.10 -1.72 9.16
CA SER A 147 15.29 -2.94 8.99
C SER A 147 15.46 -3.56 7.60
N ARG A 148 15.10 -4.85 7.51
CA ARG A 148 15.01 -5.55 6.24
C ARG A 148 13.86 -4.98 5.38
N ASP A 149 12.80 -4.54 6.02
CA ASP A 149 11.61 -4.02 5.34
C ASP A 149 11.93 -2.80 4.47
N PHE A 150 12.85 -1.94 4.93
CA PHE A 150 13.27 -0.79 4.14
C PHE A 150 14.04 -1.19 2.89
N TYR A 151 14.83 -2.26 2.97
CA TYR A 151 15.50 -2.83 1.80
C TYR A 151 14.50 -3.32 0.76
N GLU A 152 13.42 -4.00 1.16
CA GLU A 152 12.36 -4.45 0.25
C GLU A 152 11.64 -3.28 -0.42
N ILE A 153 11.41 -2.16 0.30
CA ILE A 153 10.86 -0.93 -0.30
C ILE A 153 11.81 -0.38 -1.36
N LEU A 154 13.12 -0.34 -1.07
CA LEU A 154 14.13 0.22 -1.97
C LEU A 154 14.43 -0.65 -3.19
N LYS A 155 14.03 -1.92 -3.19
CA LYS A 155 14.24 -2.88 -4.29
C LYS A 155 13.71 -2.36 -5.64
N TYR A 156 12.69 -1.47 -5.60
CA TYR A 156 12.07 -0.89 -6.80
C TYR A 156 12.54 0.54 -7.10
N GLU A 157 13.50 1.04 -6.35
CA GLU A 157 14.14 2.33 -6.60
C GLU A 157 15.32 2.18 -7.55
N ASP A 158 15.86 3.30 -8.03
CA ASP A 158 17.04 3.32 -8.90
C ASP A 158 18.22 2.59 -8.25
N LYS A 159 18.98 1.85 -9.06
CA LYS A 159 20.18 1.11 -8.60
C LYS A 159 21.20 2.01 -7.89
N ARG A 160 21.26 3.29 -8.27
CA ARG A 160 22.11 4.29 -7.58
C ARG A 160 21.65 4.49 -6.12
N ILE A 161 20.35 4.56 -5.89
CA ILE A 161 19.76 4.71 -4.56
C ILE A 161 20.01 3.46 -3.73
N GLN A 162 19.83 2.28 -4.33
CA GLN A 162 20.13 1.00 -3.67
C GLN A 162 21.61 0.92 -3.24
N ALA A 163 22.54 1.28 -4.15
CA ALA A 163 23.97 1.29 -3.85
C ALA A 163 24.33 2.30 -2.76
N LEU A 164 23.70 3.48 -2.78
CA LEU A 164 23.87 4.48 -1.74
C LEU A 164 23.41 3.96 -0.37
N TYR A 165 22.23 3.32 -0.31
CA TYR A 165 21.72 2.71 0.90
C TYR A 165 22.66 1.63 1.45
N GLU A 166 23.16 0.73 0.60
CA GLU A 166 24.10 -0.33 1.02
C GLU A 166 25.40 0.24 1.59
N ASN A 167 25.86 1.39 1.12
CA ASN A 167 27.03 2.08 1.67
C ASN A 167 26.69 2.73 3.03
N MET A 168 25.60 3.49 3.11
CA MET A 168 25.22 4.21 4.32
C MET A 168 24.82 3.26 5.46
N ARG A 169 24.21 2.12 5.14
CA ARG A 169 23.84 1.07 6.09
C ARG A 169 25.02 0.52 6.90
N LYS A 170 26.26 0.61 6.36
CA LYS A 170 27.48 0.14 7.03
C LYS A 170 28.02 1.14 8.06
N TRP A 171 27.53 2.35 8.06
CA TRP A 171 28.01 3.39 8.99
C TRP A 171 27.54 3.09 10.41
N LYS A 172 28.41 3.42 11.39
CA LYS A 172 28.13 3.17 12.81
C LYS A 172 27.14 4.18 13.41
N LEU A 173 27.16 5.41 12.90
CA LEU A 173 26.35 6.52 13.39
C LEU A 173 25.03 6.58 12.63
N ASP A 174 23.98 6.05 13.24
CA ASP A 174 22.67 5.82 12.62
C ASP A 174 22.03 7.08 12.06
N GLN A 175 22.05 8.17 12.83
CA GLN A 175 21.43 9.42 12.43
C GLN A 175 22.21 10.09 11.30
N GLN A 176 23.53 10.04 11.34
CA GLN A 176 24.37 10.57 10.27
C GLN A 176 24.18 9.75 8.99
N ALA A 177 24.11 8.42 9.08
CA ALA A 177 23.85 7.55 7.94
C ALA A 177 22.50 7.88 7.27
N LEU A 178 21.46 8.12 8.07
CA LEU A 178 20.14 8.53 7.61
C LEU A 178 20.20 9.90 6.90
N GLU A 179 20.88 10.89 7.52
CA GLU A 179 21.04 12.23 6.95
C GLU A 179 21.72 12.19 5.58
N GLU A 180 22.89 11.54 5.50
CA GLU A 180 23.65 11.44 4.27
C GLU A 180 22.90 10.65 3.20
N PHE A 181 22.13 9.63 3.58
CA PHE A 181 21.26 8.92 2.67
C PHE A 181 20.18 9.83 2.07
N LEU A 182 19.45 10.59 2.91
CA LEU A 182 18.40 11.50 2.44
C LEU A 182 18.94 12.61 1.53
N VAL A 183 20.12 13.15 1.86
CA VAL A 183 20.82 14.15 1.01
C VAL A 183 21.25 13.52 -0.31
N GLY A 184 21.85 12.33 -0.27
CA GLY A 184 22.31 11.62 -1.47
C GLY A 184 21.19 11.20 -2.39
N CYS A 185 19.99 10.90 -1.85
CA CYS A 185 18.77 10.65 -2.61
C CYS A 185 18.07 11.92 -3.09
N LYS A 186 18.62 13.11 -2.81
CA LYS A 186 17.99 14.42 -3.09
C LYS A 186 16.62 14.61 -2.43
N GLN A 187 16.38 13.92 -1.32
CA GLN A 187 15.14 14.07 -0.54
C GLN A 187 15.18 15.27 0.39
N LYS A 188 16.36 15.78 0.68
CA LYS A 188 16.58 17.00 1.45
C LYS A 188 17.90 17.67 1.07
N GLU A 189 18.04 18.92 1.47
CA GLU A 189 19.28 19.68 1.34
C GLU A 189 20.26 19.33 2.47
N LYS A 190 21.55 19.49 2.20
CA LYS A 190 22.57 19.38 3.22
C LYS A 190 22.40 20.48 4.27
N ILE A 191 22.65 20.14 5.53
CA ILE A 191 22.51 21.10 6.61
C ILE A 191 23.69 22.09 6.57
N PHE A 192 23.36 23.37 6.61
CA PHE A 192 24.31 24.46 6.80
C PHE A 192 23.93 25.27 8.03
N LEU A 193 24.95 25.71 8.76
CA LEU A 193 24.79 26.60 9.88
C LEU A 193 25.24 28.00 9.47
N THR A 194 24.43 29.00 9.82
CA THR A 194 24.73 30.42 9.61
C THR A 194 24.70 31.12 10.94
N LEU A 195 25.73 31.95 11.21
CA LEU A 195 25.75 32.89 12.34
C LEU A 195 24.98 34.15 11.92
N GLU A 196 24.11 34.67 12.78
CA GLU A 196 23.42 35.95 12.52
C GLU A 196 24.41 37.13 12.65
N GLU A 197 25.42 37.02 13.49
CA GLU A 197 26.49 38.00 13.66
C GLU A 197 27.87 37.32 13.51
N GLU A 198 28.63 37.72 12.50
CA GLU A 198 29.97 37.14 12.25
C GLU A 198 31.06 37.69 13.19
N SER A 199 30.81 38.88 13.74
CA SER A 199 31.75 39.50 14.69
C SER A 199 31.02 40.42 15.67
N ARG A 200 31.53 40.50 16.89
CA ARG A 200 31.04 41.41 17.91
C ARG A 200 32.21 42.07 18.59
N ALA A 201 32.21 43.39 18.66
CA ALA A 201 33.26 44.18 19.33
C ALA A 201 32.80 44.57 20.73
N PHE A 202 33.70 44.49 21.70
CA PHE A 202 33.51 44.93 23.09
C PHE A 202 34.38 46.15 23.36
N MET A 203 33.77 47.16 23.96
CA MET A 203 34.50 48.41 24.28
C MET A 203 35.39 48.26 25.50
N SER A 204 35.09 47.33 26.39
CA SER A 204 35.88 47.03 27.56
C SER A 204 35.74 45.56 28.01
N LEU A 205 36.69 45.05 28.77
CA LEU A 205 36.63 43.70 29.37
C LEU A 205 35.50 43.53 30.37
N SER A 206 35.01 44.62 30.96
CA SER A 206 33.86 44.61 31.88
C SER A 206 32.52 44.35 31.17
N GLU A 207 32.44 44.60 29.87
CA GLU A 207 31.27 44.33 29.06
C GLU A 207 31.19 42.88 28.58
N ALA A 208 32.34 42.20 28.56
CA ALA A 208 32.43 40.79 28.17
C ALA A 208 31.85 39.87 29.27
N ARG A 209 30.54 39.88 29.44
CA ARG A 209 29.81 39.00 30.36
C ARG A 209 29.39 37.72 29.63
N LYS A 210 28.14 37.30 29.76
CA LYS A 210 27.56 36.21 29.00
C LYS A 210 26.94 36.78 27.74
N GLU A 211 27.43 36.32 26.59
CA GLU A 211 26.89 36.68 25.30
C GLU A 211 26.22 35.48 24.63
N THR A 212 25.17 35.75 23.89
CA THR A 212 24.41 34.73 23.16
C THR A 212 24.54 34.98 21.67
N PHE A 213 25.02 33.98 20.94
CA PHE A 213 25.04 34.01 19.49
C PHE A 213 23.90 33.18 18.96
N THR A 214 23.19 33.70 17.98
CA THR A 214 22.14 32.96 17.29
C THR A 214 22.73 32.27 16.08
N ILE A 215 22.61 30.94 16.08
CA ILE A 215 23.00 30.09 14.96
C ILE A 215 21.72 29.57 14.33
N ARG A 216 21.55 29.82 13.03
CA ARG A 216 20.41 29.29 12.26
C ARG A 216 20.83 28.09 11.45
N LYS A 217 19.94 27.13 11.40
CA LYS A 217 20.03 25.94 10.56
C LYS A 217 19.08 26.10 9.37
N ASN A 218 19.58 25.88 8.15
CA ASN A 218 18.81 26.09 6.92
C ASN A 218 17.67 25.08 6.73
N THR A 219 17.80 23.87 7.27
CA THR A 219 16.82 22.79 7.08
C THR A 219 16.72 21.89 8.31
N TRP A 220 15.70 21.04 8.35
CA TRP A 220 15.51 20.05 9.41
C TRP A 220 16.61 18.98 9.38
N GLY A 221 16.70 18.18 10.45
CA GLY A 221 17.60 17.04 10.54
C GLY A 221 18.55 17.11 11.72
N TYR A 222 19.45 16.16 11.78
CA TYR A 222 20.36 15.93 12.89
C TYR A 222 21.79 16.40 12.56
N LEU A 223 22.42 17.07 13.52
CA LEU A 223 23.83 17.44 13.48
C LEU A 223 24.55 16.69 14.59
N GLU A 224 25.52 15.87 14.21
CA GLU A 224 26.47 15.29 15.15
C GLU A 224 27.60 16.29 15.46
N ASN A 225 28.16 16.15 16.66
CA ASN A 225 29.30 17.00 17.14
C ASN A 225 28.97 18.48 17.26
N ILE A 226 27.86 18.80 17.92
CA ILE A 226 27.66 20.15 18.46
C ILE A 226 28.62 20.29 19.63
N PRO A 227 29.51 21.29 19.64
CA PRO A 227 30.40 21.54 20.78
C PRO A 227 29.61 21.68 22.08
N ALA A 228 30.10 21.05 23.16
CA ALA A 228 29.43 21.12 24.44
C ALA A 228 29.27 22.61 24.87
N GLY A 229 28.04 23.01 25.16
CA GLY A 229 27.68 24.37 25.55
C GLY A 229 26.94 25.19 24.49
N MET A 230 26.75 24.68 23.27
CA MET A 230 25.88 25.31 22.28
C MET A 230 24.44 24.78 22.41
N ASN A 231 23.49 25.66 22.65
CA ASN A 231 22.05 25.36 22.59
C ASN A 231 21.50 25.91 21.29
N PHE A 232 20.95 25.03 20.45
CA PHE A 232 20.23 25.43 19.26
C PHE A 232 18.74 25.55 19.60
N ARG A 233 18.11 26.62 19.19
CA ARG A 233 16.66 26.83 19.28
C ARG A 233 16.00 26.60 17.92
#